data_035d4c492bdfaccc67b648a186f0de4b
#
_entry.id   035d4c492bdfaccc67b648a186f0de4b
#
_cell.length_a   1.000
_cell.length_b   1.000
_cell.length_c   1.000
_cell.angle_alpha   90.00
_cell.angle_beta   90.00
_cell.angle_gamma   90.00
#
_symmetry.space_group_name_H-M   'P 1'
#
loop_
_entity.id
_entity.type
_entity.pdbx_description
1 polymer ?
#
loop_
_entity_poly.entity_id
_entity_poly.type
_entity_poly.pdbx_seq_one_letter_code
_entity_poly.pdbx_strand_id
1 'polypeptide(L)'
;MSKSSLIAAVTCGLLALSGCGSKQDANKSNFQAAIQDYLDTKKGVCVMVPAKDLPFTLQKSGGMNFINEPEKAAALVSAGLLSAEDTQVKAAFGNQMVAGIQYSLTDDGKKYLVKGAAGNLGNWDAFCGGKYKVKEVENFT
;
A
#
# COMPACT_ATOMS: atom_id res chain seq x y z
N MET A 1 -26.22 -48.80 -58.27
CA MET A 1 -25.80 -49.99 -57.55
C MET A 1 -24.36 -49.72 -57.07
N SER A 2 -24.16 -49.37 -55.83
CA SER A 2 -22.91 -49.66 -55.08
C SER A 2 -23.14 -49.20 -53.63
N LYS A 3 -23.10 -50.15 -52.75
CA LYS A 3 -23.22 -49.96 -51.29
C LYS A 3 -21.83 -49.57 -50.76
N SER A 4 -21.71 -48.39 -50.19
CA SER A 4 -20.49 -48.02 -49.44
C SER A 4 -20.82 -47.96 -47.95
N SER A 5 -20.23 -48.90 -47.25
CA SER A 5 -20.31 -49.02 -45.80
C SER A 5 -19.55 -47.85 -45.10
N LEU A 6 -20.25 -47.14 -44.27
CA LEU A 6 -19.68 -46.17 -43.34
C LEU A 6 -19.17 -46.90 -42.09
N ILE A 7 -17.87 -46.94 -41.93
CA ILE A 7 -17.23 -47.38 -40.68
C ILE A 7 -17.00 -46.07 -39.83
N ALA A 8 -17.83 -45.90 -38.86
CA ALA A 8 -17.65 -44.85 -37.85
C ALA A 8 -16.64 -45.32 -36.82
N ALA A 9 -15.42 -44.80 -36.91
CA ALA A 9 -14.41 -44.96 -35.88
C ALA A 9 -14.72 -44.03 -34.72
N VAL A 10 -15.27 -44.58 -33.64
CA VAL A 10 -15.41 -43.88 -32.37
C VAL A 10 -14.04 -43.87 -31.68
N THR A 11 -13.30 -42.79 -31.86
CA THR A 11 -12.10 -42.53 -31.09
C THR A 11 -12.52 -41.98 -29.72
N CYS A 12 -12.56 -42.87 -28.75
CA CYS A 12 -12.74 -42.54 -27.33
C CYS A 12 -11.47 -41.83 -26.84
N GLY A 13 -11.46 -40.50 -26.88
CA GLY A 13 -10.38 -39.71 -26.30
C GLY A 13 -10.43 -39.83 -24.78
N LEU A 14 -9.45 -40.56 -24.22
CA LEU A 14 -9.16 -40.50 -22.81
C LEU A 14 -8.66 -39.08 -22.49
N LEU A 15 -9.59 -38.21 -22.04
CA LEU A 15 -9.26 -36.99 -21.34
C LEU A 15 -8.57 -37.42 -20.03
N ALA A 16 -7.26 -37.39 -20.01
CA ALA A 16 -6.46 -37.44 -18.79
C ALA A 16 -6.94 -36.22 -17.95
N LEU A 17 -7.77 -36.50 -16.98
CA LEU A 17 -8.00 -35.62 -15.83
C LEU A 17 -6.70 -35.55 -15.05
N SER A 18 -5.73 -34.80 -15.58
CA SER A 18 -4.60 -34.32 -14.80
C SER A 18 -5.21 -33.47 -13.67
N GLY A 19 -5.17 -34.05 -12.46
CA GLY A 19 -5.73 -33.46 -11.27
C GLY A 19 -5.24 -32.05 -11.08
N CYS A 20 -6.09 -31.08 -11.38
CA CYS A 20 -6.01 -29.78 -10.73
C CYS A 20 -6.18 -30.07 -9.24
N GLY A 21 -5.08 -30.05 -8.50
CA GLY A 21 -5.16 -29.94 -7.05
C GLY A 21 -6.16 -28.84 -6.76
N SER A 22 -7.28 -29.20 -6.17
CA SER A 22 -8.35 -28.26 -5.91
C SER A 22 -7.79 -27.13 -5.06
N LYS A 23 -7.94 -25.88 -5.50
CA LYS A 23 -7.59 -24.69 -4.68
C LYS A 23 -8.35 -24.67 -3.35
N GLN A 24 -9.30 -25.56 -3.17
CA GLN A 24 -10.12 -25.72 -1.97
C GLN A 24 -9.58 -26.77 -0.99
N ASP A 25 -8.55 -27.54 -1.38
CA ASP A 25 -7.96 -28.49 -0.45
C ASP A 25 -7.23 -27.77 0.69
N ALA A 26 -7.49 -28.17 1.91
CA ALA A 26 -6.86 -27.63 3.10
C ALA A 26 -5.40 -28.11 3.18
N ASN A 27 -4.50 -27.37 2.56
CA ASN A 27 -3.05 -27.62 2.62
C ASN A 27 -2.27 -26.31 2.68
N LYS A 28 -1.02 -26.38 3.16
CA LYS A 28 -0.16 -25.21 3.37
C LYS A 28 -0.01 -24.35 2.11
N SER A 29 0.14 -24.98 0.95
CA SER A 29 0.33 -24.28 -0.33
C SER A 29 -0.90 -23.45 -0.71
N ASN A 30 -2.09 -24.03 -0.58
CA ASN A 30 -3.35 -23.33 -0.90
C ASN A 30 -3.62 -22.21 0.10
N PHE A 31 -3.33 -22.40 1.38
CA PHE A 31 -3.41 -21.34 2.39
C PHE A 31 -2.40 -20.22 2.11
N GLN A 32 -1.17 -20.57 1.77
CA GLN A 32 -0.15 -19.58 1.42
C GLN A 32 -0.57 -18.74 0.22
N ALA A 33 -1.10 -19.39 -0.83
CA ALA A 33 -1.60 -18.68 -2.01
C ALA A 33 -2.77 -17.78 -1.69
N ALA A 34 -3.76 -18.26 -0.94
CA ALA A 34 -4.92 -17.47 -0.57
C ALA A 34 -4.55 -16.26 0.32
N ILE A 35 -3.63 -16.44 1.26
CA ILE A 35 -3.13 -15.33 2.10
C ILE A 35 -2.35 -14.34 1.22
N GLN A 36 -1.51 -14.81 0.30
CA GLN A 36 -0.76 -13.93 -0.59
C GLN A 36 -1.71 -13.13 -1.51
N ASP A 37 -2.70 -13.79 -2.10
CA ASP A 37 -3.72 -13.11 -2.92
C ASP A 37 -4.44 -12.02 -2.13
N TYR A 38 -4.77 -12.28 -0.86
CA TYR A 38 -5.35 -11.25 0.02
C TYR A 38 -4.37 -10.12 0.30
N LEU A 39 -3.10 -10.42 0.61
CA LEU A 39 -2.09 -9.42 0.89
C LEU A 39 -1.77 -8.56 -0.33
N ASP A 40 -1.84 -9.12 -1.54
CA ASP A 40 -1.63 -8.39 -2.80
C ASP A 40 -2.72 -7.34 -3.06
N THR A 41 -3.90 -7.47 -2.41
CA THR A 41 -4.93 -6.42 -2.42
C THR A 41 -4.59 -5.23 -1.52
N LYS A 42 -3.59 -5.37 -0.63
CA LYS A 42 -3.20 -4.32 0.32
C LYS A 42 -2.16 -3.39 -0.30
N LYS A 43 -2.21 -2.14 0.10
CA LYS A 43 -1.32 -1.08 -0.40
C LYS A 43 0.09 -1.11 0.20
N GLY A 44 0.46 -2.20 0.88
CA GLY A 44 1.72 -2.30 1.60
C GLY A 44 1.70 -1.55 2.94
N VAL A 45 2.88 -1.18 3.41
CA VAL A 45 3.02 -0.39 4.64
C VAL A 45 2.75 1.08 4.32
N CYS A 46 1.86 1.69 5.09
CA CYS A 46 1.48 3.09 4.89
C CYS A 46 1.90 3.93 6.11
N VAL A 47 2.51 5.07 5.85
CA VAL A 47 2.87 6.09 6.84
C VAL A 47 2.02 7.32 6.57
N MET A 48 1.23 7.74 7.55
CA MET A 48 0.38 8.92 7.41
C MET A 48 1.21 10.18 7.24
N VAL A 49 0.75 11.07 6.37
CA VAL A 49 1.28 12.42 6.27
C VAL A 49 1.03 13.15 7.60
N PRO A 50 2.01 13.89 8.15
CA PRO A 50 1.85 14.60 9.42
C PRO A 50 0.84 15.75 9.42
N ALA A 51 0.21 16.03 8.28
CA ALA A 51 -0.80 17.07 8.11
C ALA A 51 -1.88 16.59 7.15
N LYS A 52 -3.05 17.23 7.24
CA LYS A 52 -4.19 16.88 6.38
C LYS A 52 -3.96 17.25 4.92
N ASP A 53 -3.29 18.35 4.68
CA ASP A 53 -3.08 18.89 3.33
C ASP A 53 -1.58 19.09 3.05
N LEU A 54 -1.17 18.93 1.80
CA LEU A 54 0.16 19.24 1.30
C LEU A 54 0.07 20.44 0.33
N PRO A 55 0.99 21.42 0.40
CA PRO A 55 2.07 21.57 1.36
C PRO A 55 1.59 21.97 2.76
N PHE A 56 2.36 21.67 3.79
CA PHE A 56 2.08 22.09 5.16
C PHE A 56 3.31 22.74 5.80
N THR A 57 3.07 23.47 6.91
CA THR A 57 4.14 24.14 7.64
C THR A 57 4.13 23.74 9.10
N LEU A 58 5.33 23.60 9.68
CA LEU A 58 5.53 23.38 11.12
C LEU A 58 6.44 24.46 11.68
N GLN A 59 6.21 24.87 12.93
CA GLN A 59 7.13 25.76 13.64
C GLN A 59 8.40 25.00 14.02
N LYS A 60 9.57 25.65 13.91
CA LYS A 60 10.86 25.07 14.33
C LYS A 60 10.96 24.85 15.83
N SER A 61 10.35 25.73 16.61
CA SER A 61 10.38 25.67 18.08
C SER A 61 9.14 26.30 18.69
N GLY A 62 8.74 25.85 19.89
CA GLY A 62 7.66 26.47 20.65
C GLY A 62 6.24 26.21 20.18
N GLY A 63 6.04 25.40 19.14
CA GLY A 63 4.72 24.97 18.71
C GLY A 63 4.18 23.84 19.57
N MET A 64 2.83 23.77 19.72
CA MET A 64 2.21 22.54 20.21
C MET A 64 2.28 21.48 19.12
N ASN A 65 3.44 20.82 19.01
CA ASN A 65 3.61 19.69 18.12
C ASN A 65 3.01 18.46 18.81
N PHE A 66 1.69 18.30 18.65
CA PHE A 66 1.04 17.08 19.10
C PHE A 66 1.54 15.92 18.24
N ILE A 67 2.17 14.94 18.90
CA ILE A 67 2.51 13.62 18.34
C ILE A 67 3.64 13.62 17.29
N ASN A 68 4.89 13.97 17.68
CA ASN A 68 6.13 13.71 16.89
C ASN A 68 6.04 14.10 15.39
N GLU A 69 5.22 15.08 15.05
CA GLU A 69 5.04 15.54 13.67
C GLU A 69 6.34 16.04 13.02
N PRO A 70 7.23 16.80 13.73
CA PRO A 70 8.49 17.21 13.14
C PRO A 70 9.43 16.03 12.82
N GLU A 71 9.46 15.02 13.69
CA GLU A 71 10.30 13.82 13.49
C GLU A 71 9.78 12.98 12.31
N LYS A 72 8.47 12.82 12.20
CA LYS A 72 7.85 12.14 11.05
C LYS A 72 8.10 12.89 9.75
N ALA A 73 7.95 14.22 9.76
CA ALA A 73 8.23 15.05 8.59
C ALA A 73 9.72 14.94 8.19
N ALA A 74 10.64 15.00 9.15
CA ALA A 74 12.07 14.83 8.90
C ALA A 74 12.41 13.44 8.32
N ALA A 75 11.78 12.39 8.82
CA ALA A 75 11.94 11.04 8.28
C ALA A 75 11.45 10.93 6.84
N LEU A 76 10.32 11.56 6.50
CA LEU A 76 9.80 11.60 5.14
C LEU A 76 10.69 12.41 4.20
N VAL A 77 11.32 13.48 4.68
CA VAL A 77 12.35 14.23 3.93
C VAL A 77 13.57 13.36 3.69
N SER A 78 14.06 12.68 4.72
CA SER A 78 15.21 11.77 4.60
C SER A 78 14.93 10.62 3.63
N ALA A 79 13.69 10.19 3.52
CA ALA A 79 13.25 9.19 2.55
C ALA A 79 13.03 9.76 1.12
N GLY A 80 13.22 11.06 0.92
CA GLY A 80 13.02 11.73 -0.37
C GLY A 80 11.54 11.91 -0.78
N LEU A 81 10.60 11.67 0.11
CA LEU A 81 9.17 11.77 -0.17
C LEU A 81 8.64 13.20 -0.02
N LEU A 82 9.27 13.99 0.85
CA LEU A 82 9.01 15.42 1.04
C LEU A 82 10.30 16.22 0.83
N SER A 83 10.16 17.47 0.41
CA SER A 83 11.18 18.51 0.52
C SER A 83 10.86 19.41 1.71
N ALA A 84 11.89 20.05 2.26
CA ALA A 84 11.78 20.97 3.38
C ALA A 84 12.45 22.29 3.03
N GLU A 85 11.76 23.40 3.25
CA GLU A 85 12.26 24.75 3.01
C GLU A 85 12.00 25.62 4.23
N ASP A 86 12.98 26.46 4.59
CA ASP A 86 12.84 27.41 5.66
C ASP A 86 11.81 28.49 5.30
N THR A 87 10.91 28.78 6.21
CA THR A 87 9.87 29.77 6.02
C THR A 87 9.54 30.48 7.32
N GLN A 88 8.62 31.43 7.24
CA GLN A 88 7.99 32.08 8.39
C GLN A 88 6.56 31.64 8.51
N VAL A 89 6.15 31.27 9.71
CA VAL A 89 4.78 30.85 10.00
C VAL A 89 4.20 31.69 11.15
N LYS A 90 2.91 31.84 11.17
CA LYS A 90 2.23 32.48 12.26
C LYS A 90 2.34 31.62 13.52
N ALA A 91 2.75 32.21 14.64
CA ALA A 91 2.82 31.50 15.91
C ALA A 91 1.46 30.91 16.30
N ALA A 92 1.46 29.77 16.95
CA ALA A 92 0.23 29.12 17.43
C ALA A 92 -0.53 30.01 18.42
N PHE A 93 0.19 30.84 19.16
CA PHE A 93 -0.37 31.83 20.07
C PHE A 93 0.12 33.23 19.69
N GLY A 94 -0.81 34.15 19.49
CA GLY A 94 -0.51 35.52 19.10
C GLY A 94 -0.44 35.72 17.58
N ASN A 95 0.06 36.91 17.18
CA ASN A 95 0.12 37.31 15.77
C ASN A 95 1.56 37.44 15.25
N GLN A 96 2.53 36.91 16.02
CA GLN A 96 3.94 36.99 15.64
C GLN A 96 4.28 35.97 14.56
N MET A 97 5.15 36.36 13.64
CA MET A 97 5.78 35.45 12.68
C MET A 97 7.00 34.81 13.34
N VAL A 98 7.09 33.51 13.26
CA VAL A 98 8.19 32.70 13.84
C VAL A 98 8.81 31.81 12.79
N ALA A 99 10.05 31.37 13.02
CA ALA A 99 10.72 30.47 12.12
C ALA A 99 9.96 29.14 11.99
N GLY A 100 9.75 28.71 10.78
CA GLY A 100 9.07 27.47 10.43
C GLY A 100 9.77 26.72 9.30
N ILE A 101 9.24 25.56 8.99
CA ILE A 101 9.63 24.75 7.85
C ILE A 101 8.38 24.45 7.04
N GLN A 102 8.43 24.69 5.74
CA GLN A 102 7.42 24.29 4.78
C GLN A 102 7.84 22.94 4.19
N TYR A 103 6.92 21.99 4.22
CA TYR A 103 7.10 20.67 3.64
C TYR A 103 6.25 20.54 2.39
N SER A 104 6.88 20.14 1.28
CA SER A 104 6.23 19.99 -0.01
C SER A 104 6.47 18.58 -0.57
N LEU A 105 5.53 18.12 -1.38
CA LEU A 105 5.59 16.80 -2.02
C LEU A 105 6.66 16.80 -3.13
N THR A 106 7.57 15.85 -3.10
CA THR A 106 8.53 15.62 -4.17
C THR A 106 7.91 14.82 -5.32
N ASP A 107 8.59 14.77 -6.48
CA ASP A 107 8.14 13.92 -7.59
C ASP A 107 8.20 12.43 -7.25
N ASP A 108 9.17 12.02 -6.45
CA ASP A 108 9.22 10.65 -5.92
C ASP A 108 8.11 10.40 -4.91
N GLY A 109 7.84 11.35 -4.02
CA GLY A 109 6.74 11.27 -3.08
C GLY A 109 5.38 11.08 -3.75
N LYS A 110 5.14 11.72 -4.88
CA LYS A 110 3.89 11.57 -5.66
C LYS A 110 3.60 10.11 -6.05
N LYS A 111 4.64 9.31 -6.27
CA LYS A 111 4.50 7.89 -6.66
C LYS A 111 3.95 7.02 -5.53
N TYR A 112 4.20 7.41 -4.29
CA TYR A 112 3.81 6.66 -3.10
C TYR A 112 2.61 7.26 -2.37
N LEU A 113 2.20 8.47 -2.71
CA LEU A 113 1.08 9.15 -2.05
C LEU A 113 -0.25 8.49 -2.42
N VAL A 114 -0.97 8.04 -1.42
CA VAL A 114 -2.32 7.50 -1.53
C VAL A 114 -3.27 8.42 -0.78
N LYS A 115 -4.17 9.05 -1.50
CA LYS A 115 -5.16 9.94 -0.92
C LYS A 115 -6.20 9.17 -0.12
N GLY A 116 -6.54 9.68 1.06
CA GLY A 116 -7.55 9.08 1.92
C GLY A 116 -7.22 7.67 2.41
N ALA A 117 -5.94 7.28 2.44
CA ALA A 117 -5.51 5.92 2.78
C ALA A 117 -5.89 5.51 4.21
N ALA A 118 -6.02 6.47 5.13
CA ALA A 118 -6.36 6.26 6.52
C ALA A 118 -7.84 6.58 6.81
N GLY A 119 -8.74 5.97 6.05
CA GLY A 119 -10.18 6.25 6.11
C GLY A 119 -10.84 6.16 7.49
N ASN A 120 -10.30 5.37 8.41
CA ASN A 120 -10.80 5.26 9.78
C ASN A 120 -10.44 6.46 10.68
N LEU A 121 -9.52 7.33 10.23
CA LEU A 121 -9.01 8.48 10.99
C LEU A 121 -9.27 9.82 10.29
N GLY A 122 -10.31 9.92 9.46
CA GLY A 122 -10.70 11.20 8.89
C GLY A 122 -10.12 11.50 7.51
N ASN A 123 -9.92 10.50 6.69
CA ASN A 123 -9.55 10.67 5.27
C ASN A 123 -8.17 11.32 5.07
N TRP A 124 -7.20 10.91 5.87
CA TRP A 124 -5.82 11.40 5.80
C TRP A 124 -5.05 10.73 4.66
N ASP A 125 -4.20 11.50 4.01
CA ASP A 125 -3.26 10.99 3.02
C ASP A 125 -2.13 10.21 3.69
N ALA A 126 -1.58 9.22 2.99
CA ALA A 126 -0.46 8.42 3.46
C ALA A 126 0.50 8.07 2.33
N PHE A 127 1.77 7.95 2.66
CA PHE A 127 2.74 7.34 1.77
C PHE A 127 2.71 5.83 1.97
N CYS A 128 2.35 5.09 0.92
CA CYS A 128 2.26 3.64 0.95
C CYS A 128 3.30 3.02 0.03
N GLY A 129 4.03 2.03 0.53
CA GLY A 129 5.08 1.38 -0.25
C GLY A 129 5.32 -0.06 0.17
N GLY A 130 6.13 -0.77 -0.64
CA GLY A 130 6.41 -2.17 -0.42
C GLY A 130 5.23 -3.09 -0.74
N LYS A 131 5.47 -4.39 -0.57
CA LYS A 131 4.46 -5.44 -0.68
C LYS A 131 4.65 -6.42 0.47
N TYR A 132 3.54 -6.89 1.01
CA TYR A 132 3.58 -8.00 1.94
C TYR A 132 3.88 -9.29 1.20
N LYS A 133 4.69 -10.14 1.79
CA LYS A 133 4.98 -11.47 1.27
C LYS A 133 4.80 -12.51 2.37
N VAL A 134 4.02 -13.54 2.11
CA VAL A 134 3.90 -14.69 3.01
C VAL A 134 5.24 -15.41 3.01
N LYS A 135 5.85 -15.49 4.17
CA LYS A 135 7.12 -16.24 4.34
C LYS A 135 6.81 -17.71 4.51
N GLU A 136 5.91 -18.05 5.40
CA GLU A 136 5.58 -19.43 5.75
C GLU A 136 4.18 -19.49 6.38
N VAL A 137 3.49 -20.61 6.19
CA VAL A 137 2.28 -20.99 6.92
C VAL A 137 2.67 -22.07 7.92
N GLU A 138 2.73 -21.72 9.22
CA GLU A 138 3.20 -22.63 10.26
C GLU A 138 2.10 -23.59 10.69
N ASN A 139 0.92 -23.06 11.06
CA ASN A 139 -0.22 -23.83 11.55
C ASN A 139 -1.50 -23.45 10.82
N PHE A 140 -2.31 -24.45 10.49
CA PHE A 140 -3.69 -24.32 10.07
C PHE A 140 -4.47 -25.51 10.61
N THR A 141 -5.35 -25.28 11.53
CA THR A 141 -6.24 -26.27 12.12
C THR A 141 -7.66 -25.73 12.07
#